data_01de56847989635d5d9bfd78bf394448
#
_entry.id   01de56847989635d5d9bfd78bf394448
#
_cell.length_a   1.000
_cell.length_b   1.000
_cell.length_c   1.000
_cell.angle_alpha   90.00
_cell.angle_beta   90.00
_cell.angle_gamma   90.00
#
_symmetry.space_group_name_H-M   'P 1'
#
loop_
_entity.id
_entity.type
_entity.pdbx_description
1 polymer ?
#
loop_
_entity_poly.entity_id
_entity_poly.type
_entity_poly.pdbx_seq_one_letter_code
_entity_poly.pdbx_strand_id
1 'polypeptide(L)'
;MSWIKTKKKDSIYSFERNQASKIIINYKNEVPEFNLRNNWKKLEGLFPNNRPIKFAFVKDLENPNFNQIIYAPIMTYNVYDGLSPGMRFHNKAILNRPFVYDINPTYSIKSESLTGSAIFIFNQNFRDKNLFQIRYSISGNYFHYAPDAAYLKINPMVLMQIRNDDFRDNRKQLVLFRQVIINREQSEIVVDSSLQDYSVFNARYINSRTELSNHISFVGDIQFSGEFGKISTEIQYRKLFEDNRQLNLRLFAGAFTYNNSNSDFYSFALDRPTDYLFDYAYLGRSSGSGIVSQEFILAEGGFKSKLTPAY
;
A
#
# COMPACT_ATOMS: atom_id res chain seq x y z
N MET A 1 15.84 -9.53 -40.27
CA MET A 1 14.49 -9.16 -39.86
C MET A 1 13.51 -10.06 -40.57
N SER A 2 12.68 -10.80 -39.86
CA SER A 2 11.70 -11.73 -40.46
C SER A 2 10.31 -11.44 -39.90
N TRP A 3 9.32 -11.46 -40.78
CA TRP A 3 7.91 -11.41 -40.43
C TRP A 3 7.38 -12.81 -40.14
N ILE A 4 6.70 -12.95 -39.02
CA ILE A 4 6.12 -14.22 -38.59
C ILE A 4 4.61 -14.05 -38.45
N LYS A 5 3.86 -14.83 -39.24
CA LYS A 5 2.40 -14.84 -39.12
C LYS A 5 1.98 -15.81 -38.02
N THR A 6 1.43 -15.28 -36.92
CA THR A 6 0.92 -16.12 -35.84
C THR A 6 -0.51 -16.57 -36.15
N LYS A 7 -0.77 -17.87 -36.04
CA LYS A 7 -2.12 -18.44 -36.16
C LYS A 7 -2.76 -18.84 -34.85
N LYS A 8 -2.00 -18.80 -33.74
CA LYS A 8 -2.41 -19.25 -32.42
C LYS A 8 -2.18 -18.12 -31.39
N LYS A 9 -2.92 -18.17 -30.31
CA LYS A 9 -2.79 -17.25 -29.16
C LYS A 9 -1.37 -17.25 -28.60
N ASP A 10 -0.74 -18.42 -28.51
CA ASP A 10 0.64 -18.60 -28.07
C ASP A 10 1.42 -19.39 -29.14
N SER A 11 2.59 -18.89 -29.52
CA SER A 11 3.45 -19.51 -30.48
C SER A 11 4.91 -19.45 -30.03
N ILE A 12 5.62 -20.56 -30.15
CA ILE A 12 7.04 -20.68 -29.82
C ILE A 12 7.83 -20.74 -31.10
N TYR A 13 8.82 -19.89 -31.22
CA TYR A 13 9.74 -19.85 -32.35
C TYR A 13 11.16 -20.03 -31.89
N SER A 14 11.92 -20.87 -32.57
CA SER A 14 13.34 -21.10 -32.33
C SER A 14 14.17 -20.42 -33.43
N PHE A 15 15.18 -19.68 -33.02
CA PHE A 15 16.12 -18.99 -33.89
C PHE A 15 17.55 -19.37 -33.55
N GLU A 16 18.42 -19.45 -34.55
CA GLU A 16 19.85 -19.52 -34.30
C GLU A 16 20.35 -18.21 -33.69
N ARG A 17 21.15 -18.31 -32.65
CA ARG A 17 21.62 -17.14 -31.90
C ARG A 17 22.54 -16.22 -32.73
N ASN A 18 23.34 -16.77 -33.66
CA ASN A 18 24.25 -16.02 -34.55
C ASN A 18 24.95 -14.83 -33.91
N GLN A 19 25.54 -15.01 -32.70
CA GLN A 19 26.21 -13.98 -31.90
C GLN A 19 25.31 -12.80 -31.48
N ALA A 20 24.00 -12.92 -31.60
CA ALA A 20 23.09 -11.86 -31.17
C ALA A 20 23.18 -11.63 -29.65
N SER A 21 23.35 -10.38 -29.25
CA SER A 21 23.39 -9.97 -27.84
C SER A 21 22.01 -9.69 -27.24
N LYS A 22 20.99 -9.47 -28.12
CA LYS A 22 19.62 -9.15 -27.73
C LYS A 22 18.60 -9.57 -28.77
N ILE A 23 17.38 -9.84 -28.33
CA ILE A 23 16.20 -10.05 -29.19
C ILE A 23 15.23 -8.91 -28.96
N ILE A 24 14.67 -8.37 -30.05
CA ILE A 24 13.65 -7.33 -30.01
C ILE A 24 12.51 -7.75 -30.93
N ILE A 25 11.29 -7.80 -30.39
CA ILE A 25 10.06 -8.00 -31.15
C ILE A 25 9.50 -6.62 -31.51
N ASN A 26 8.85 -6.50 -32.66
CA ASN A 26 8.24 -5.25 -33.13
C ASN A 26 9.19 -4.04 -33.09
N TYR A 27 10.43 -4.24 -33.55
CA TYR A 27 11.52 -3.25 -33.46
C TYR A 27 11.17 -1.86 -34.01
N LYS A 28 10.37 -1.81 -35.09
CA LYS A 28 9.94 -0.57 -35.75
C LYS A 28 8.63 0.01 -35.19
N ASN A 29 8.03 -0.66 -34.18
CA ASN A 29 6.70 -0.30 -33.65
C ASN A 29 5.60 -0.26 -34.71
N GLU A 30 5.67 -1.15 -35.72
CA GLU A 30 4.68 -1.21 -36.80
C GLU A 30 3.35 -1.83 -36.33
N VAL A 31 3.39 -2.66 -35.28
CA VAL A 31 2.21 -3.24 -34.66
C VAL A 31 1.90 -2.46 -33.38
N PRO A 32 0.71 -1.87 -33.21
CA PRO A 32 0.31 -1.21 -31.98
C PRO A 32 0.26 -2.21 -30.83
N GLU A 33 0.97 -1.94 -29.74
CA GLU A 33 1.02 -2.77 -28.54
C GLU A 33 0.88 -1.91 -27.28
N PHE A 34 0.10 -2.42 -26.34
CA PHE A 34 -0.10 -1.73 -25.05
C PHE A 34 1.17 -1.72 -24.20
N ASN A 35 1.97 -2.79 -24.25
CA ASN A 35 3.17 -2.93 -23.45
C ASN A 35 4.38 -3.28 -24.31
N LEU A 36 5.19 -2.30 -24.64
CA LEU A 36 6.42 -2.46 -25.40
C LEU A 36 7.61 -2.98 -24.58
N ARG A 37 7.49 -3.05 -23.26
CA ARG A 37 8.61 -3.48 -22.39
C ARG A 37 8.89 -4.97 -22.47
N ASN A 38 7.91 -5.79 -22.81
CA ASN A 38 8.09 -7.24 -22.98
C ASN A 38 8.71 -7.64 -24.33
N ASN A 39 8.83 -6.68 -25.25
CA ASN A 39 9.36 -6.91 -26.60
C ASN A 39 10.89 -7.00 -26.67
N TRP A 40 11.57 -6.84 -25.55
CA TRP A 40 13.00 -6.75 -25.52
C TRP A 40 13.61 -7.72 -24.50
N LYS A 41 14.59 -8.50 -24.92
CA LYS A 41 15.32 -9.41 -24.03
C LYS A 41 16.81 -9.43 -24.39
N LYS A 42 17.66 -9.24 -23.39
CA LYS A 42 19.10 -9.48 -23.47
C LYS A 42 19.39 -10.98 -23.43
N LEU A 43 20.31 -11.45 -24.26
CA LEU A 43 20.75 -12.86 -24.30
C LEU A 43 22.02 -13.10 -23.48
N GLU A 44 22.60 -12.04 -22.92
CA GLU A 44 23.85 -12.08 -22.14
C GLU A 44 23.64 -11.41 -20.78
N GLY A 45 24.37 -11.92 -19.76
CA GLY A 45 24.35 -11.41 -18.40
C GLY A 45 23.26 -12.05 -17.52
N LEU A 46 23.40 -11.86 -16.21
CA LEU A 46 22.53 -12.43 -15.18
C LEU A 46 21.11 -11.84 -15.19
N PHE A 47 20.96 -10.63 -15.71
CA PHE A 47 19.67 -9.92 -15.73
C PHE A 47 19.20 -9.63 -17.17
N PRO A 48 18.44 -10.55 -17.78
CA PRO A 48 18.07 -10.45 -19.21
C PRO A 48 17.19 -9.24 -19.56
N ASN A 49 16.52 -8.65 -18.57
CA ASN A 49 15.66 -7.48 -18.73
C ASN A 49 16.32 -6.17 -18.29
N ASN A 50 17.61 -6.18 -17.97
CA ASN A 50 18.32 -4.99 -17.54
C ASN A 50 18.55 -4.03 -18.72
N ARG A 51 17.92 -2.85 -18.65
CA ARG A 51 18.03 -1.77 -19.61
C ARG A 51 18.91 -0.65 -19.07
N PRO A 52 19.47 0.22 -19.94
CA PRO A 52 20.18 1.39 -19.48
C PRO A 52 19.29 2.25 -18.56
N ILE A 53 19.90 2.83 -17.54
CA ILE A 53 19.22 3.74 -16.62
C ILE A 53 19.13 5.12 -17.32
N LYS A 54 17.96 5.75 -17.19
CA LYS A 54 17.71 7.12 -17.65
C LYS A 54 17.00 7.91 -16.56
N PHE A 55 17.58 9.02 -16.16
CA PHE A 55 16.91 9.97 -15.27
C PHE A 55 15.92 10.81 -16.07
N ALA A 56 14.72 11.03 -15.53
CA ALA A 56 13.66 11.83 -16.13
C ALA A 56 13.07 12.78 -15.09
N PHE A 57 13.12 14.07 -15.36
CA PHE A 57 12.56 15.09 -14.47
C PHE A 57 11.06 15.18 -14.66
N VAL A 58 10.28 14.94 -13.60
CA VAL A 58 8.80 15.08 -13.52
C VAL A 58 8.02 14.35 -14.65
N LYS A 59 8.70 13.68 -15.54
CA LYS A 59 8.13 13.12 -16.75
C LYS A 59 7.73 11.66 -16.53
N ASP A 60 6.46 11.39 -16.49
CA ASP A 60 5.87 10.06 -16.27
C ASP A 60 5.62 9.23 -17.54
N LEU A 61 5.90 9.82 -18.73
CA LEU A 61 5.81 9.09 -20.00
C LEU A 61 6.90 8.03 -20.08
N GLU A 62 6.47 6.79 -20.23
CA GLU A 62 7.37 5.65 -20.29
C GLU A 62 8.13 5.58 -21.62
N ASN A 63 9.47 5.46 -21.51
CA ASN A 63 10.29 5.03 -22.62
C ASN A 63 10.63 3.53 -22.44
N PRO A 64 10.13 2.64 -23.30
CA PRO A 64 10.31 1.20 -23.14
C PRO A 64 11.76 0.73 -23.28
N ASN A 65 12.65 1.57 -23.82
CA ASN A 65 14.06 1.23 -24.04
C ASN A 65 14.95 1.47 -22.82
N PHE A 66 14.42 2.11 -21.76
CA PHE A 66 15.20 2.52 -20.58
C PHE A 66 14.53 2.06 -19.28
N ASN A 67 15.33 1.84 -18.27
CA ASN A 67 14.87 1.82 -16.88
C ASN A 67 14.89 3.26 -16.38
N GLN A 68 13.72 3.90 -16.35
CA GLN A 68 13.61 5.29 -15.96
C GLN A 68 13.54 5.42 -14.44
N ILE A 69 14.35 6.34 -13.91
CA ILE A 69 14.25 6.88 -12.56
C ILE A 69 13.66 8.28 -12.72
N ILE A 70 12.41 8.42 -12.33
CA ILE A 70 11.72 9.71 -12.36
C ILE A 70 12.06 10.44 -11.07
N TYR A 71 12.47 11.68 -11.15
CA TYR A 71 12.77 12.49 -9.98
C TYR A 71 12.04 13.82 -10.02
N ALA A 72 11.66 14.30 -8.84
CA ALA A 72 10.98 15.57 -8.65
C ALA A 72 11.38 16.18 -7.30
N PRO A 73 11.55 17.50 -7.20
CA PRO A 73 11.68 18.14 -5.90
C PRO A 73 10.39 17.94 -5.11
N ILE A 74 10.54 17.70 -3.82
CA ILE A 74 9.42 17.61 -2.87
C ILE A 74 9.72 18.50 -1.67
N MET A 75 8.67 18.83 -0.95
CA MET A 75 8.75 19.57 0.28
C MET A 75 7.69 19.03 1.23
N THR A 76 8.11 18.65 2.42
CA THR A 76 7.22 18.20 3.47
C THR A 76 7.32 19.15 4.66
N TYR A 77 6.32 19.13 5.50
CA TYR A 77 6.29 19.94 6.72
C TYR A 77 5.59 19.18 7.83
N ASN A 78 6.18 19.17 8.99
CA ASN A 78 5.50 18.90 10.24
C ASN A 78 6.01 19.87 11.34
N VAL A 79 5.34 19.90 12.48
CA VAL A 79 5.63 20.88 13.55
C VAL A 79 7.02 20.69 14.16
N TYR A 80 7.50 19.46 14.20
CA TYR A 80 8.77 19.09 14.84
C TYR A 80 9.95 19.16 13.89
N ASP A 81 9.79 18.67 12.68
CA ASP A 81 10.79 18.71 11.63
C ASP A 81 10.89 20.08 10.93
N GLY A 82 9.81 20.88 11.01
CA GLY A 82 9.69 22.11 10.26
C GLY A 82 9.61 21.84 8.76
N LEU A 83 10.09 22.79 7.98
CA LEU A 83 10.19 22.66 6.53
C LEU A 83 11.30 21.67 6.16
N SER A 84 10.95 20.68 5.36
CA SER A 84 11.85 19.60 4.98
C SER A 84 11.89 19.44 3.46
N PRO A 85 12.77 20.17 2.77
CA PRO A 85 13.02 20.01 1.34
C PRO A 85 13.63 18.62 1.07
N GLY A 86 13.35 18.10 -0.11
CA GLY A 86 13.87 16.80 -0.51
C GLY A 86 13.69 16.50 -1.99
N MET A 87 13.93 15.24 -2.31
CA MET A 87 13.83 14.75 -3.67
C MET A 87 13.07 13.42 -3.68
N ARG A 88 12.05 13.32 -4.51
CA ARG A 88 11.35 12.07 -4.76
C ARG A 88 11.99 11.32 -5.91
N PHE A 89 12.21 10.03 -5.73
CA PHE A 89 12.68 9.12 -6.77
C PHE A 89 11.67 7.98 -6.92
N HIS A 90 11.14 7.78 -8.12
CA HIS A 90 10.21 6.69 -8.37
C HIS A 90 10.29 6.16 -9.80
N ASN A 91 9.71 4.98 -10.01
CA ASN A 91 9.53 4.41 -11.34
C ASN A 91 8.05 4.23 -11.71
N LYS A 92 7.14 4.89 -11.00
CA LYS A 92 5.70 4.84 -11.30
C LYS A 92 5.45 5.42 -12.68
N ALA A 93 4.76 4.66 -13.52
CA ALA A 93 4.33 5.06 -14.85
C ALA A 93 2.84 4.71 -15.00
N ILE A 94 2.22 5.18 -16.10
CA ILE A 94 0.81 4.88 -16.40
C ILE A 94 0.58 3.36 -16.50
N LEU A 95 1.55 2.62 -17.05
CA LEU A 95 1.48 1.17 -17.14
C LEU A 95 1.95 0.51 -15.84
N ASN A 96 1.20 -0.47 -15.38
CA ASN A 96 1.57 -1.27 -14.22
C ASN A 96 2.88 -2.03 -14.45
N ARG A 97 3.82 -1.86 -13.54
CA ARG A 97 5.09 -2.57 -13.53
C ARG A 97 5.09 -3.67 -12.48
N PRO A 98 5.78 -4.79 -12.72
CA PRO A 98 5.94 -5.82 -11.69
C PRO A 98 6.62 -5.28 -10.44
N PHE A 99 7.65 -4.46 -10.61
CA PHE A 99 8.37 -3.82 -9.51
C PHE A 99 8.20 -2.31 -9.56
N VAL A 100 7.72 -1.75 -8.45
CA VAL A 100 7.49 -0.31 -8.26
C VAL A 100 8.21 0.12 -6.99
N TYR A 101 8.88 1.26 -7.05
CA TYR A 101 9.44 1.92 -5.89
C TYR A 101 9.09 3.42 -5.89
N ASP A 102 9.08 4.00 -4.68
CA ASP A 102 8.88 5.42 -4.45
C ASP A 102 9.65 5.79 -3.18
N ILE A 103 10.70 6.56 -3.30
CA ILE A 103 11.62 6.92 -2.23
C ILE A 103 11.66 8.43 -2.12
N ASN A 104 11.41 8.94 -0.93
CA ASN A 104 11.21 10.35 -0.66
C ASN A 104 12.14 10.81 0.48
N PRO A 105 13.47 10.87 0.28
CA PRO A 105 14.37 11.45 1.26
C PRO A 105 14.15 12.96 1.35
N THR A 106 14.07 13.46 2.58
CA THR A 106 13.95 14.86 2.91
C THR A 106 14.97 15.23 4.00
N TYR A 107 15.41 16.47 4.02
CA TYR A 107 16.24 16.99 5.08
C TYR A 107 15.44 18.01 5.88
N SER A 108 15.25 17.71 7.14
CA SER A 108 14.53 18.57 8.08
C SER A 108 15.39 19.74 8.51
N ILE A 109 14.91 20.96 8.29
CA ILE A 109 15.66 22.16 8.65
C ILE A 109 15.65 22.38 10.17
N LYS A 110 14.55 22.03 10.85
CA LYS A 110 14.39 22.30 12.29
C LYS A 110 15.05 21.23 13.17
N SER A 111 14.93 19.95 12.79
CA SER A 111 15.56 18.84 13.52
C SER A 111 16.96 18.49 13.00
N GLU A 112 17.46 19.20 11.96
CA GLU A 112 18.77 19.01 11.34
C GLU A 112 19.08 17.56 10.97
N SER A 113 18.07 16.80 10.59
CA SER A 113 18.14 15.36 10.36
C SER A 113 17.57 14.93 9.02
N LEU A 114 17.98 13.73 8.57
CA LEU A 114 17.37 13.09 7.40
C LEU A 114 16.05 12.43 7.83
N THR A 115 14.99 12.81 7.15
CA THR A 115 13.63 12.26 7.33
C THR A 115 13.12 11.72 5.99
N GLY A 116 11.92 11.15 5.98
CA GLY A 116 11.29 10.77 4.74
C GLY A 116 10.57 9.44 4.76
N SER A 117 10.26 8.96 3.56
CA SER A 117 9.53 7.72 3.37
C SER A 117 10.04 6.91 2.18
N ALA A 118 9.83 5.60 2.22
CA ALA A 118 10.09 4.72 1.10
C ALA A 118 9.02 3.63 0.99
N ILE A 119 8.68 3.24 -0.23
CA ILE A 119 7.85 2.07 -0.50
C ILE A 119 8.41 1.29 -1.67
N PHE A 120 8.45 -0.03 -1.51
CA PHE A 120 8.80 -0.98 -2.56
C PHE A 120 7.63 -1.94 -2.73
N ILE A 121 7.22 -2.18 -3.97
CA ILE A 121 6.08 -3.03 -4.31
C ILE A 121 6.51 -3.99 -5.41
N PHE A 122 6.23 -5.29 -5.21
CA PHE A 122 6.34 -6.31 -6.24
C PHE A 122 4.97 -6.92 -6.51
N ASN A 123 4.50 -6.85 -7.77
CA ASN A 123 3.22 -7.39 -8.21
C ASN A 123 3.45 -8.64 -9.05
N GLN A 124 2.87 -9.75 -8.62
CA GLN A 124 2.80 -10.99 -9.37
C GLN A 124 1.36 -11.21 -9.85
N ASN A 125 1.16 -11.21 -11.15
CA ASN A 125 -0.17 -11.33 -11.76
C ASN A 125 -0.35 -12.72 -12.37
N PHE A 126 -1.54 -13.30 -12.16
CA PHE A 126 -1.93 -14.61 -12.70
C PHE A 126 -3.16 -14.41 -13.61
N ARG A 127 -3.04 -14.78 -14.90
CA ARG A 127 -4.09 -14.48 -15.88
C ARG A 127 -5.32 -15.38 -15.75
N ASP A 128 -5.10 -16.67 -15.59
CA ASP A 128 -6.14 -17.69 -15.75
C ASP A 128 -6.43 -18.40 -14.41
N LYS A 129 -6.36 -17.66 -13.28
CA LYS A 129 -6.60 -18.20 -11.95
C LYS A 129 -7.52 -17.27 -11.17
N ASN A 130 -8.29 -17.84 -10.25
CA ASN A 130 -9.09 -17.07 -9.30
C ASN A 130 -8.21 -16.17 -8.42
N LEU A 131 -7.04 -16.63 -8.03
CA LEU A 131 -6.00 -15.79 -7.47
C LEU A 131 -5.41 -14.92 -8.59
N PHE A 132 -5.88 -13.70 -8.69
CA PHE A 132 -5.58 -12.78 -9.78
C PHE A 132 -4.23 -12.08 -9.62
N GLN A 133 -3.92 -11.65 -8.40
CA GLN A 133 -2.68 -10.92 -8.11
C GLN A 133 -2.22 -11.20 -6.67
N ILE A 134 -0.91 -11.34 -6.51
CA ILE A 134 -0.25 -11.21 -5.20
C ILE A 134 0.63 -9.96 -5.26
N ARG A 135 0.44 -9.08 -4.30
CA ARG A 135 1.28 -7.89 -4.10
C ARG A 135 2.08 -8.04 -2.83
N TYR A 136 3.38 -7.99 -2.96
CA TYR A 136 4.32 -7.88 -1.86
C TYR A 136 4.74 -6.43 -1.74
N SER A 137 4.72 -5.87 -0.56
CA SER A 137 5.20 -4.50 -0.35
C SER A 137 5.90 -4.37 0.98
N ILE A 138 6.84 -3.46 1.03
CA ILE A 138 7.44 -2.97 2.27
C ILE A 138 7.44 -1.45 2.20
N SER A 139 6.93 -0.80 3.24
CA SER A 139 6.97 0.65 3.37
C SER A 139 7.61 1.04 4.69
N GLY A 140 8.26 2.20 4.70
CA GLY A 140 8.85 2.77 5.88
C GLY A 140 8.74 4.28 5.88
N ASN A 141 8.60 4.88 7.08
CA ASN A 141 8.60 6.32 7.32
C ASN A 141 9.45 6.63 8.55
N TYR A 142 10.21 7.71 8.47
CA TYR A 142 11.00 8.23 9.58
C TYR A 142 10.78 9.73 9.73
N PHE A 143 10.23 10.16 10.87
CA PHE A 143 9.87 11.53 11.17
C PHE A 143 9.94 11.78 12.67
N HIS A 144 10.11 13.06 13.11
CA HIS A 144 10.02 13.43 14.50
C HIS A 144 8.55 13.58 14.95
N TYR A 145 8.24 13.03 16.11
CA TYR A 145 6.96 13.15 16.78
C TYR A 145 7.04 14.06 18.03
N ALA A 146 8.26 14.43 18.41
CA ALA A 146 8.59 15.40 19.45
C ALA A 146 9.81 16.22 18.99
N PRO A 147 10.15 17.34 19.64
CA PRO A 147 11.31 18.16 19.27
C PRO A 147 12.64 17.40 19.33
N ASP A 148 12.74 16.42 20.21
CA ASP A 148 13.93 15.65 20.57
C ASP A 148 13.83 14.16 20.22
N ALA A 149 12.73 13.71 19.63
CA ALA A 149 12.52 12.30 19.38
C ALA A 149 11.80 12.00 18.06
N ALA A 150 12.30 11.00 17.36
CA ALA A 150 11.74 10.52 16.11
C ALA A 150 11.08 9.15 16.26
N TYR A 151 10.30 8.74 15.24
CA TYR A 151 9.82 7.39 15.13
C TYR A 151 10.13 6.79 13.75
N LEU A 152 10.37 5.51 13.75
CA LEU A 152 10.50 4.68 12.56
C LEU A 152 9.32 3.74 12.47
N LYS A 153 8.59 3.81 11.34
CA LYS A 153 7.56 2.83 11.00
C LYS A 153 8.04 1.95 9.86
N ILE A 154 7.93 0.63 10.03
CA ILE A 154 8.15 -0.36 8.97
C ILE A 154 6.88 -1.22 8.84
N ASN A 155 6.42 -1.40 7.60
CA ASN A 155 5.20 -2.15 7.32
C ASN A 155 5.39 -3.08 6.10
N PRO A 156 5.95 -4.29 6.27
CA PRO A 156 5.89 -5.35 5.27
C PRO A 156 4.44 -5.86 5.14
N MET A 157 4.00 -6.10 3.91
CA MET A 157 2.64 -6.49 3.60
C MET A 157 2.58 -7.44 2.40
N VAL A 158 1.72 -8.42 2.48
CA VAL A 158 1.30 -9.29 1.38
C VAL A 158 -0.20 -9.13 1.18
N LEU A 159 -0.61 -8.72 -0.02
CA LEU A 159 -2.01 -8.58 -0.41
C LEU A 159 -2.32 -9.55 -1.55
N MET A 160 -3.25 -10.45 -1.32
CA MET A 160 -3.78 -11.38 -2.32
C MET A 160 -5.14 -10.88 -2.81
N GLN A 161 -5.29 -10.77 -4.11
CA GLN A 161 -6.55 -10.38 -4.76
C GLN A 161 -7.15 -11.59 -5.47
N ILE A 162 -8.35 -11.92 -5.08
CA ILE A 162 -9.10 -13.06 -5.62
C ILE A 162 -10.31 -12.52 -6.37
N ARG A 163 -10.60 -13.06 -7.54
CA ARG A 163 -11.76 -12.71 -8.35
C ARG A 163 -12.44 -13.96 -8.90
N ASN A 164 -13.69 -13.82 -9.28
CA ASN A 164 -14.40 -14.83 -10.04
C ASN A 164 -13.95 -14.84 -11.52
N ASP A 165 -14.29 -15.90 -12.23
CA ASP A 165 -13.97 -16.06 -13.67
C ASP A 165 -14.70 -15.05 -14.55
N ASP A 166 -15.85 -14.54 -14.12
CA ASP A 166 -16.60 -13.51 -14.84
C ASP A 166 -16.06 -12.11 -14.50
N PHE A 167 -15.51 -11.42 -15.51
CA PHE A 167 -15.03 -10.04 -15.42
C PHE A 167 -16.14 -9.00 -15.13
N ARG A 168 -17.40 -9.36 -15.31
CA ARG A 168 -18.55 -8.50 -15.00
C ARG A 168 -18.96 -8.57 -13.54
N ASP A 169 -18.47 -9.57 -12.80
CA ASP A 169 -18.76 -9.68 -11.37
C ASP A 169 -17.98 -8.60 -10.61
N ASN A 170 -18.72 -7.72 -9.94
CA ASN A 170 -18.17 -6.65 -9.11
C ASN A 170 -17.69 -7.13 -7.73
N ARG A 171 -17.71 -8.43 -7.49
CA ARG A 171 -17.22 -9.01 -6.24
C ARG A 171 -15.71 -8.89 -6.14
N LYS A 172 -15.24 -8.35 -5.02
CA LYS A 172 -13.83 -8.21 -4.67
C LYS A 172 -13.54 -9.01 -3.43
N GLN A 173 -12.55 -9.89 -3.49
CA GLN A 173 -12.06 -10.64 -2.35
C GLN A 173 -10.58 -10.33 -2.17
N LEU A 174 -10.22 -9.92 -0.97
CA LEU A 174 -8.86 -9.54 -0.61
C LEU A 174 -8.45 -10.31 0.65
N VAL A 175 -7.24 -10.84 0.65
CA VAL A 175 -6.59 -11.38 1.85
C VAL A 175 -5.31 -10.58 2.05
N LEU A 176 -5.18 -9.97 3.21
CA LEU A 176 -4.06 -9.12 3.57
C LEU A 176 -3.35 -9.72 4.79
N PHE A 177 -2.02 -9.80 4.71
CA PHE A 177 -1.15 -10.07 5.83
C PHE A 177 -0.14 -8.94 5.92
N ARG A 178 0.03 -8.38 7.11
CA ARG A 178 1.01 -7.33 7.34
C ARG A 178 1.58 -7.37 8.74
N GLN A 179 2.76 -6.78 8.91
CA GLN A 179 3.37 -6.52 10.18
C GLN A 179 3.60 -5.02 10.30
N VAL A 180 2.98 -4.38 11.27
CA VAL A 180 3.24 -2.97 11.57
C VAL A 180 4.24 -2.91 12.71
N ILE A 181 5.42 -2.37 12.46
CA ILE A 181 6.50 -2.24 13.42
C ILE A 181 6.75 -0.76 13.66
N ILE A 182 6.67 -0.33 14.88
CA ILE A 182 6.93 1.05 15.32
C ILE A 182 8.04 1.03 16.36
N ASN A 183 9.10 1.76 16.06
CA ASN A 183 10.18 2.06 17.01
C ASN A 183 10.21 3.56 17.23
N ARG A 184 10.18 3.99 18.49
CA ARG A 184 10.17 5.39 18.89
C ARG A 184 11.38 5.70 19.74
N GLU A 185 12.02 6.81 19.47
CA GLU A 185 13.01 7.37 20.36
C GLU A 185 12.29 7.89 21.62
N GLN A 186 12.91 7.77 22.77
CA GLN A 186 12.35 8.34 23.99
C GLN A 186 12.54 9.86 23.99
N SER A 187 11.47 10.59 24.26
CA SER A 187 11.52 12.04 24.40
C SER A 187 11.66 12.41 25.87
N GLU A 188 12.55 13.36 26.19
CA GLU A 188 12.64 13.95 27.52
C GLU A 188 11.53 14.98 27.77
N ILE A 189 10.94 15.50 26.70
CA ILE A 189 9.93 16.57 26.71
C ILE A 189 8.52 16.00 26.76
N VAL A 190 8.26 14.93 26.00
CA VAL A 190 6.95 14.27 25.93
C VAL A 190 6.97 13.02 26.79
N VAL A 191 6.64 13.17 28.05
CA VAL A 191 6.52 12.07 29.01
C VAL A 191 5.14 11.43 28.85
N ASP A 192 4.95 10.61 27.80
CA ASP A 192 3.75 9.81 27.61
C ASP A 192 4.10 8.33 27.65
N SER A 193 3.78 7.68 28.77
CA SER A 193 4.01 6.24 28.96
C SER A 193 3.19 5.35 27.99
N SER A 194 2.19 5.92 27.32
CA SER A 194 1.37 5.22 26.33
C SER A 194 2.04 5.08 24.96
N LEU A 195 3.09 5.89 24.71
CA LEU A 195 3.83 5.89 23.45
C LEU A 195 4.96 4.86 23.46
N GLN A 196 4.63 3.58 23.53
CA GLN A 196 5.62 2.50 23.52
C GLN A 196 5.89 2.02 22.08
N ASP A 197 7.08 1.39 21.91
CA ASP A 197 7.37 0.58 20.74
C ASP A 197 6.38 -0.56 20.66
N TYR A 198 5.91 -0.85 19.47
CA TYR A 198 5.04 -1.99 19.26
C TYR A 198 5.23 -2.65 17.91
N SER A 199 4.83 -3.90 17.86
CA SER A 199 4.79 -4.69 16.65
C SER A 199 3.49 -5.47 16.61
N VAL A 200 2.68 -5.24 15.57
CA VAL A 200 1.37 -5.88 15.42
C VAL A 200 1.32 -6.64 14.09
N PHE A 201 1.12 -7.95 14.19
CA PHE A 201 0.74 -8.76 13.03
C PHE A 201 -0.75 -8.62 12.79
N ASN A 202 -1.13 -8.38 11.56
CA ASN A 202 -2.54 -8.27 11.14
C ASN A 202 -2.83 -9.15 9.93
N ALA A 203 -3.82 -10.01 10.06
CA ALA A 203 -4.42 -10.78 8.97
C ALA A 203 -5.86 -10.31 8.77
N ARG A 204 -6.20 -9.90 7.53
CA ARG A 204 -7.52 -9.36 7.20
C ARG A 204 -8.08 -10.00 5.94
N TYR A 205 -9.33 -10.42 6.00
CA TYR A 205 -10.11 -10.85 4.85
C TYR A 205 -11.22 -9.84 4.56
N ILE A 206 -11.32 -9.43 3.31
CA ILE A 206 -12.36 -8.51 2.85
C ILE A 206 -13.09 -9.18 1.69
N ASN A 207 -14.42 -9.19 1.76
CA ASN A 207 -15.28 -9.64 0.69
C ASN A 207 -16.37 -8.59 0.46
N SER A 208 -16.33 -7.93 -0.67
CA SER A 208 -17.28 -6.86 -0.98
C SER A 208 -17.86 -7.00 -2.37
N ARG A 209 -19.14 -6.62 -2.50
CA ARG A 209 -19.85 -6.53 -3.77
C ARG A 209 -20.59 -5.20 -3.83
N THR A 210 -20.32 -4.44 -4.88
CA THR A 210 -20.94 -3.12 -5.09
C THR A 210 -21.71 -3.14 -6.40
N GLU A 211 -23.01 -2.89 -6.33
CA GLU A 211 -23.92 -2.72 -7.46
C GLU A 211 -24.42 -1.29 -7.49
N LEU A 212 -25.22 -0.93 -8.48
CA LEU A 212 -25.72 0.43 -8.64
C LEU A 212 -26.50 0.92 -7.41
N SER A 213 -27.38 0.08 -6.86
CA SER A 213 -28.24 0.42 -5.73
C SER A 213 -27.89 -0.29 -4.43
N ASN A 214 -27.03 -1.32 -4.49
CA ASN A 214 -26.72 -2.16 -3.34
C ASN A 214 -25.20 -2.25 -3.12
N HIS A 215 -24.80 -2.25 -1.86
CA HIS A 215 -23.45 -2.58 -1.45
C HIS A 215 -23.49 -3.53 -0.26
N ILE A 216 -22.75 -4.58 -0.31
CA ILE A 216 -22.50 -5.48 0.82
C ILE A 216 -21.01 -5.69 0.98
N SER A 217 -20.53 -5.62 2.20
CA SER A 217 -19.15 -5.98 2.53
C SER A 217 -19.08 -6.77 3.83
N PHE A 218 -18.14 -7.68 3.87
CA PHE A 218 -17.73 -8.45 5.04
C PHE A 218 -16.23 -8.24 5.25
N VAL A 219 -15.85 -7.92 6.47
CA VAL A 219 -14.45 -7.81 6.89
C VAL A 219 -14.24 -8.72 8.09
N GLY A 220 -13.30 -9.65 8.01
CA GLY A 220 -12.78 -10.40 9.14
C GLY A 220 -11.35 -9.95 9.42
N ASP A 221 -11.01 -9.68 10.67
CA ASP A 221 -9.72 -9.13 11.07
C ASP A 221 -9.18 -9.87 12.29
N ILE A 222 -7.91 -10.23 12.23
CA ILE A 222 -7.19 -10.89 13.32
C ILE A 222 -5.90 -10.12 13.54
N GLN A 223 -5.59 -9.82 14.79
CA GLN A 223 -4.40 -9.08 15.18
C GLN A 223 -3.71 -9.75 16.36
N PHE A 224 -2.38 -9.79 16.31
CA PHE A 224 -1.54 -10.31 17.37
C PHE A 224 -0.36 -9.37 17.63
N SER A 225 -0.09 -9.16 18.90
CA SER A 225 1.06 -8.43 19.42
C SER A 225 1.55 -9.14 20.69
N GLY A 226 2.69 -8.74 21.25
CA GLY A 226 3.10 -9.17 22.56
C GLY A 226 2.11 -8.77 23.67
N GLU A 227 1.43 -7.63 23.47
CA GLU A 227 0.54 -7.03 24.46
C GLU A 227 -0.91 -7.50 24.34
N PHE A 228 -1.36 -7.86 23.15
CA PHE A 228 -2.74 -8.24 22.92
C PHE A 228 -2.92 -9.19 21.72
N GLY A 229 -4.00 -9.94 21.77
CA GLY A 229 -4.58 -10.65 20.62
C GLY A 229 -6.04 -10.29 20.48
N LYS A 230 -6.51 -9.99 19.27
CA LYS A 230 -7.92 -9.71 19.04
C LYS A 230 -8.42 -10.20 17.70
N ILE A 231 -9.72 -10.49 17.68
CA ILE A 231 -10.46 -10.91 16.50
C ILE A 231 -11.67 -10.01 16.37
N SER A 232 -11.97 -9.57 15.15
CA SER A 232 -13.20 -8.82 14.87
C SER A 232 -13.79 -9.18 13.53
N THR A 233 -15.08 -8.92 13.40
CA THR A 233 -15.84 -9.03 12.17
C THR A 233 -16.75 -7.83 11.99
N GLU A 234 -16.89 -7.39 10.76
CA GLU A 234 -17.77 -6.29 10.38
C GLU A 234 -18.54 -6.66 9.12
N ILE A 235 -19.85 -6.39 9.14
CA ILE A 235 -20.72 -6.50 7.99
C ILE A 235 -21.35 -5.14 7.74
N GLN A 236 -21.25 -4.67 6.50
CA GLN A 236 -21.91 -3.45 6.05
C GLN A 236 -22.87 -3.78 4.91
N TYR A 237 -24.09 -3.26 5.00
CA TYR A 237 -25.08 -3.32 3.95
C TYR A 237 -25.62 -1.93 3.68
N ARG A 238 -25.63 -1.53 2.42
CA ARG A 238 -26.20 -0.27 1.95
C ARG A 238 -27.15 -0.53 0.81
N LYS A 239 -28.34 0.07 0.88
CA LYS A 239 -29.35 0.03 -0.19
C LYS A 239 -29.81 1.45 -0.49
N LEU A 240 -29.74 1.84 -1.75
CA LEU A 240 -30.33 3.06 -2.29
C LEU A 240 -31.65 2.69 -2.92
N PHE A 241 -32.73 3.39 -2.53
CA PHE A 241 -34.07 3.23 -3.07
C PHE A 241 -34.30 4.21 -4.22
N GLU A 242 -35.29 3.96 -5.07
CA GLU A 242 -35.64 4.79 -6.23
C GLU A 242 -36.05 6.23 -5.86
N ASP A 243 -36.59 6.43 -4.66
CA ASP A 243 -36.95 7.71 -4.09
C ASP A 243 -35.80 8.46 -3.40
N ASN A 244 -34.55 8.09 -3.70
CA ASN A 244 -33.32 8.64 -3.12
C ASN A 244 -33.16 8.42 -1.60
N ARG A 245 -34.01 7.62 -0.96
CA ARG A 245 -33.76 7.18 0.42
C ARG A 245 -32.64 6.15 0.44
N GLN A 246 -31.87 6.14 1.53
CA GLN A 246 -30.77 5.20 1.70
C GLN A 246 -30.88 4.50 3.05
N LEU A 247 -30.79 3.18 3.02
CA LEU A 247 -30.63 2.34 4.21
C LEU A 247 -29.16 1.95 4.35
N ASN A 248 -28.57 2.24 5.51
CA ASN A 248 -27.23 1.79 5.89
C ASN A 248 -27.35 0.95 7.15
N LEU A 249 -26.88 -0.28 7.07
CA LEU A 249 -26.77 -1.20 8.22
C LEU A 249 -25.30 -1.54 8.42
N ARG A 250 -24.84 -1.49 9.66
CA ARG A 250 -23.50 -1.91 10.07
C ARG A 250 -23.61 -2.79 11.30
N LEU A 251 -23.03 -3.96 11.22
CA LEU A 251 -22.89 -4.88 12.35
C LEU A 251 -21.38 -5.06 12.61
N PHE A 252 -20.98 -4.90 13.85
CA PHE A 252 -19.61 -5.12 14.29
C PHE A 252 -19.63 -6.03 15.52
N ALA A 253 -18.71 -6.98 15.55
CA ALA A 253 -18.42 -7.80 16.70
C ALA A 253 -16.91 -7.99 16.83
N GLY A 254 -16.39 -7.84 18.05
CA GLY A 254 -14.97 -8.03 18.31
C GLY A 254 -14.72 -8.50 19.72
N ALA A 255 -13.64 -9.27 19.91
CA ALA A 255 -13.21 -9.76 21.21
C ALA A 255 -11.68 -9.76 21.29
N PHE A 256 -11.16 -9.49 22.48
CA PHE A 256 -9.77 -9.78 22.80
C PHE A 256 -9.63 -11.27 23.15
N THR A 257 -8.64 -11.92 22.56
CA THR A 257 -8.24 -13.28 22.95
C THR A 257 -7.35 -13.24 24.19
N TYR A 258 -6.56 -12.20 24.30
CA TYR A 258 -5.82 -11.80 25.50
C TYR A 258 -5.55 -10.29 25.42
N ASN A 259 -5.40 -9.63 26.57
CA ASN A 259 -5.05 -8.22 26.67
C ASN A 259 -4.23 -7.98 27.94
N ASN A 260 -2.95 -7.83 27.75
CA ASN A 260 -1.97 -7.53 28.80
C ASN A 260 -1.58 -6.04 28.81
N SER A 261 -2.13 -5.26 27.86
CA SER A 261 -1.87 -3.82 27.81
C SER A 261 -2.63 -3.11 28.91
N ASN A 262 -1.94 -2.28 29.70
CA ASN A 262 -2.55 -1.39 30.68
C ASN A 262 -3.14 -0.12 30.05
N SER A 263 -3.35 -0.12 28.74
CA SER A 263 -3.80 1.01 27.94
C SER A 263 -4.97 0.61 27.04
N ASP A 264 -5.84 1.55 26.77
CA ASP A 264 -6.89 1.40 25.77
C ASP A 264 -6.46 1.80 24.35
N PHE A 265 -5.15 2.04 24.14
CA PHE A 265 -4.57 2.36 22.84
C PHE A 265 -4.89 1.32 21.77
N TYR A 266 -4.98 0.04 22.16
CA TYR A 266 -5.32 -1.06 21.25
C TYR A 266 -6.81 -1.42 21.24
N SER A 267 -7.70 -0.53 21.70
CA SER A 267 -9.15 -0.76 21.70
C SER A 267 -9.72 -0.94 20.30
N PHE A 268 -11.00 -1.31 20.20
CA PHE A 268 -11.72 -1.42 18.93
C PHE A 268 -12.17 -0.07 18.35
N ALA A 269 -11.73 1.04 18.89
CA ALA A 269 -12.11 2.39 18.46
C ALA A 269 -13.62 2.65 18.45
N LEU A 270 -14.36 2.03 19.37
CA LEU A 270 -15.81 2.20 19.50
C LEU A 270 -16.19 3.52 20.16
N ASP A 271 -15.43 3.94 21.15
CA ASP A 271 -15.62 5.13 21.97
C ASP A 271 -14.64 6.25 21.60
N ARG A 272 -13.44 5.89 21.21
CA ARG A 272 -12.42 6.80 20.72
C ARG A 272 -11.70 6.19 19.51
N PRO A 273 -11.28 7.01 18.57
CA PRO A 273 -10.54 6.53 17.44
C PRO A 273 -9.11 6.16 17.84
N THR A 274 -8.67 4.99 17.40
CA THR A 274 -7.29 4.53 17.50
C THR A 274 -6.87 4.02 16.13
N ASP A 275 -5.69 4.37 15.65
CA ASP A 275 -5.19 3.97 14.34
C ASP A 275 -3.73 3.50 14.42
N TYR A 276 -3.46 2.59 15.33
CA TYR A 276 -2.12 2.01 15.49
C TYR A 276 -1.69 1.12 14.31
N LEU A 277 -2.61 0.75 13.42
CA LEU A 277 -2.31 0.07 12.15
C LEU A 277 -2.05 1.03 10.98
N PHE A 278 -2.28 2.34 11.17
CA PHE A 278 -2.17 3.36 10.13
C PHE A 278 -3.04 3.09 8.89
N ASP A 279 -4.28 2.64 9.15
CA ASP A 279 -5.27 2.36 8.10
C ASP A 279 -5.91 3.63 7.53
N TYR A 280 -5.96 4.68 8.32
CA TYR A 280 -6.63 5.93 7.97
C TYR A 280 -5.63 7.00 7.56
N ALA A 281 -6.03 7.80 6.59
CA ALA A 281 -5.34 9.04 6.25
C ALA A 281 -6.02 10.20 6.98
N TYR A 282 -5.31 10.84 7.90
CA TYR A 282 -5.80 12.02 8.62
C TYR A 282 -5.25 13.30 8.01
N LEU A 283 -6.11 14.31 7.91
CA LEU A 283 -5.67 15.66 7.57
C LEU A 283 -4.90 16.25 8.77
N GLY A 284 -3.71 16.74 8.54
CA GLY A 284 -2.89 17.37 9.58
C GLY A 284 -2.08 16.40 10.45
N ARG A 285 -1.98 15.13 10.08
CA ARG A 285 -1.11 14.18 10.78
C ARG A 285 0.35 14.64 10.71
N SER A 286 1.05 14.70 11.85
CA SER A 286 2.44 15.16 11.96
C SER A 286 3.47 14.25 11.28
N SER A 287 3.10 13.08 10.76
CA SER A 287 3.99 12.16 10.06
C SER A 287 4.29 12.55 8.62
N GLY A 288 4.54 13.83 8.36
CA GLY A 288 5.00 14.34 7.05
C GLY A 288 3.92 14.59 6.01
N SER A 289 2.65 14.47 6.34
CA SER A 289 1.54 14.64 5.39
C SER A 289 0.61 15.80 5.69
N GLY A 290 0.79 16.52 6.81
CA GLY A 290 -0.10 17.58 7.24
C GLY A 290 0.58 18.90 7.55
N ILE A 291 -0.12 20.00 7.37
CA ILE A 291 0.33 21.36 7.68
C ILE A 291 0.19 21.66 9.18
N VAL A 292 -0.73 20.97 9.86
CA VAL A 292 -1.05 21.14 11.29
C VAL A 292 -0.88 19.81 12.00
N SER A 293 -0.40 19.82 13.25
CA SER A 293 -0.21 18.60 14.06
C SER A 293 -1.51 17.98 14.59
N GLN A 294 -2.66 18.61 14.36
CA GLN A 294 -3.96 18.08 14.80
C GLN A 294 -4.48 17.01 13.85
N GLU A 295 -4.96 15.92 14.41
CA GLU A 295 -5.64 14.86 13.69
C GLU A 295 -7.15 15.09 13.75
N PHE A 296 -7.78 15.18 12.56
CA PHE A 296 -9.22 15.18 12.44
C PHE A 296 -9.69 13.76 12.16
N ILE A 297 -10.41 13.19 13.11
CA ILE A 297 -10.90 11.82 13.02
C ILE A 297 -12.41 11.87 12.82
N LEU A 298 -12.87 11.27 11.72
CA LEU A 298 -14.29 11.06 11.51
C LEU A 298 -14.76 9.96 12.45
N ALA A 299 -15.58 10.33 13.43
CA ALA A 299 -16.28 9.35 14.26
C ALA A 299 -17.31 8.62 13.39
N GLU A 300 -17.23 7.29 13.36
CA GLU A 300 -18.29 6.48 12.77
C GLU A 300 -19.51 6.52 13.69
N GLY A 301 -20.60 7.08 13.19
CA GLY A 301 -21.87 7.13 13.92
C GLY A 301 -22.46 5.75 14.21
N GLY A 302 -23.53 5.70 15.01
CA GLY A 302 -24.31 4.50 15.31
C GLY A 302 -24.29 4.09 16.78
N PHE A 303 -25.14 3.10 17.15
CA PHE A 303 -25.13 2.52 18.49
C PHE A 303 -23.90 1.64 18.66
N LYS A 304 -23.17 1.90 19.75
CA LYS A 304 -22.00 1.14 20.13
C LYS A 304 -22.23 0.63 21.57
N SER A 305 -22.07 -0.64 21.78
CA SER A 305 -22.17 -1.28 23.10
C SER A 305 -20.87 -2.01 23.39
N LYS A 306 -20.26 -1.68 24.52
CA LYS A 306 -19.10 -2.38 25.05
C LYS A 306 -19.58 -3.27 26.19
N LEU A 307 -19.46 -4.57 26.02
CA LEU A 307 -19.70 -5.53 27.08
C LEU A 307 -18.39 -5.73 27.83
N THR A 308 -18.30 -5.19 29.03
CA THR A 308 -17.24 -5.48 29.97
C THR A 308 -17.71 -6.59 30.91
N PRO A 309 -16.92 -7.66 31.12
CA PRO A 309 -17.23 -8.59 32.20
C PRO A 309 -17.28 -7.78 33.50
N ALA A 310 -18.35 -7.94 34.24
CA ALA A 310 -18.42 -7.44 35.60
C ALA A 310 -17.49 -8.33 36.44
N TYR A 311 -16.42 -7.76 36.97
CA TYR A 311 -15.60 -8.37 37.99
C TYR A 311 -16.10 -7.88 39.38
#